data_ba4e0cd511660869e6791c9667bd8cf0
#
_entry.id   ba4e0cd511660869e6791c9667bd8cf0
#
_cell.length_a   1.000
_cell.length_b   1.000
_cell.length_c   1.000
_cell.angle_alpha   90.00
_cell.angle_beta   90.00
_cell.angle_gamma   90.00
#
_symmetry.space_group_name_H-M   'P 1'
#
loop_
_entity.id
_entity.type
_entity.pdbx_description
1 polymer ?
#
loop_
_entity_poly.entity_id
_entity_poly.type
_entity_poly.pdbx_seq_one_letter_code
_entity_poly.pdbx_strand_id
1 'polypeptide(L)'
;MIQNHVEMLVDGHRMLPSLLADIESATSFVHVSMFLFFRDPIGEEVAAALSRRAKAGVKVRVLLNVEKTAMGDPFSTGEKQMMEHDADIHYNPLDVKPLCESMTAAGVQVLDTNIDYDAEPKVGGARLRSIAAQIRGGISIDDMHVDHRKIVVIDGRVAYCGGANVGAQYMYHVPFDPQKDAREEGDERKHAKLPEPWWKWHDSLTRFEGPIVSAIDHHFRDRWMLDGGDELAPDPMVPGTEPPRGLPVRDARIYWNEPSEEPNGVRELYLRHIRDARRSIFIENPYLYHPSIPEALCAAKMATPDLDIVLVVPSGRLNDNAFGQDAQEHEYMRYLECGIEVHEYQNHFNHLKMAVFDERFSIHGSTNLNCRSLEDDKDFELVVLVDDEGLARWVLENVRDVDRRHARRIGDEDLHGTIAAFRRRVRDPRTLAMLAKRVL
;
A
#
# COMPACT_ATOMS: atom_id res chain seq x y z
N MET A 1 -19.03 6.25 -25.75
CA MET A 1 -18.87 5.67 -24.40
C MET A 1 -17.96 6.59 -23.62
N ILE A 2 -18.28 6.87 -22.36
CA ILE A 2 -17.37 7.61 -21.48
C ILE A 2 -16.18 6.69 -21.22
N GLN A 3 -14.98 7.20 -21.46
CA GLN A 3 -13.73 6.45 -21.35
C GLN A 3 -13.11 6.66 -19.98
N ASN A 4 -12.45 5.64 -19.42
CA ASN A 4 -11.62 5.81 -18.24
C ASN A 4 -10.32 6.52 -18.60
N HIS A 5 -9.86 7.40 -17.70
CA HIS A 5 -8.55 8.05 -17.76
C HIS A 5 -7.77 7.70 -16.51
N VAL A 6 -6.48 7.46 -16.68
CA VAL A 6 -5.58 7.02 -15.61
C VAL A 6 -4.35 7.89 -15.58
N GLU A 7 -4.08 8.50 -14.43
CA GLU A 7 -2.86 9.24 -14.14
C GLU A 7 -2.13 8.57 -12.98
N MET A 8 -0.93 8.11 -13.25
CA MET A 8 -0.10 7.51 -12.23
C MET A 8 0.78 8.57 -11.56
N LEU A 9 0.68 8.68 -10.25
CA LEU A 9 1.41 9.63 -9.43
C LEU A 9 2.42 8.86 -8.59
N VAL A 10 3.68 8.94 -8.99
CA VAL A 10 4.80 8.30 -8.29
C VAL A 10 5.44 9.31 -7.39
N ASP A 11 5.71 8.92 -6.16
CA ASP A 11 6.29 9.69 -5.08
C ASP A 11 5.42 10.81 -4.49
N GLY A 12 5.64 11.07 -3.22
CA GLY A 12 4.83 11.97 -2.41
C GLY A 12 4.68 13.38 -2.98
N HIS A 13 5.74 13.89 -3.61
CA HIS A 13 5.74 15.24 -4.19
C HIS A 13 4.80 15.40 -5.40
N ARG A 14 4.38 14.29 -6.02
CA ARG A 14 3.34 14.28 -7.04
C ARG A 14 1.96 13.93 -6.48
N MET A 15 1.92 13.00 -5.52
CA MET A 15 0.68 12.53 -4.91
C MET A 15 -0.01 13.63 -4.11
N LEU A 16 0.72 14.28 -3.20
CA LEU A 16 0.15 15.25 -2.27
C LEU A 16 -0.50 16.47 -2.95
N PRO A 17 0.18 17.18 -3.87
CA PRO A 17 -0.45 18.33 -4.54
C PRO A 17 -1.67 17.96 -5.38
N SER A 18 -1.64 16.79 -6.04
CA SER A 18 -2.76 16.30 -6.83
C SER A 18 -3.97 15.98 -5.96
N LEU A 19 -3.74 15.25 -4.87
CA LEU A 19 -4.79 14.89 -3.91
C LEU A 19 -5.43 16.12 -3.26
N LEU A 20 -4.61 17.05 -2.80
CA LEU A 20 -5.09 18.29 -2.17
C LEU A 20 -5.89 19.15 -3.16
N ALA A 21 -5.42 19.29 -4.41
CA ALA A 21 -6.14 20.06 -5.42
C ALA A 21 -7.51 19.46 -5.74
N ASP A 22 -7.60 18.14 -5.86
CA ASP A 22 -8.88 17.47 -6.12
C ASP A 22 -9.82 17.55 -4.90
N ILE A 23 -9.31 17.37 -3.66
CA ILE A 23 -10.10 17.58 -2.44
C ILE A 23 -10.66 19.01 -2.40
N GLU A 24 -9.83 20.03 -2.63
CA GLU A 24 -10.26 21.44 -2.62
C GLU A 24 -11.25 21.78 -3.73
N SER A 25 -11.27 21.02 -4.81
CA SER A 25 -12.22 21.19 -5.91
C SER A 25 -13.59 20.55 -5.64
N ALA A 26 -13.70 19.72 -4.59
CA ALA A 26 -14.93 18.98 -4.28
C ALA A 26 -16.13 19.92 -4.06
N THR A 27 -17.29 19.56 -4.59
CA THR A 27 -18.53 20.35 -4.51
C THR A 27 -19.69 19.59 -3.89
N SER A 28 -19.67 18.27 -3.91
CA SER A 28 -20.74 17.41 -3.42
C SER A 28 -20.30 16.52 -2.26
N PHE A 29 -19.29 15.67 -2.52
CA PHE A 29 -18.81 14.77 -1.50
C PHE A 29 -17.33 14.40 -1.67
N VAL A 30 -16.71 14.01 -0.54
CA VAL A 30 -15.38 13.38 -0.48
C VAL A 30 -15.49 12.15 0.42
N HIS A 31 -15.12 10.99 -0.11
CA HIS A 31 -14.99 9.73 0.62
C HIS A 31 -13.51 9.35 0.73
N VAL A 32 -13.04 9.07 1.93
CA VAL A 32 -11.65 8.67 2.21
C VAL A 32 -11.66 7.38 3.02
N SER A 33 -11.07 6.32 2.50
CA SER A 33 -10.72 5.13 3.29
C SER A 33 -9.21 5.01 3.31
N MET A 34 -8.61 4.98 4.51
CA MET A 34 -7.17 5.02 4.67
C MET A 34 -6.73 4.07 5.78
N PHE A 35 -5.83 3.14 5.44
CA PHE A 35 -5.30 2.18 6.41
C PHE A 35 -4.54 2.87 7.54
N LEU A 36 -3.60 3.78 7.21
CA LEU A 36 -2.89 4.59 8.19
C LEU A 36 -3.06 6.08 7.85
N PHE A 37 -3.34 6.87 8.89
CA PHE A 37 -3.46 8.31 8.78
C PHE A 37 -2.70 8.92 9.96
N PHE A 38 -1.52 9.49 9.71
CA PHE A 38 -0.65 9.97 10.78
C PHE A 38 -1.02 11.40 11.19
N ARG A 39 -0.82 11.70 12.47
CA ARG A 39 -0.88 13.06 12.97
C ARG A 39 0.51 13.69 12.86
N ASP A 40 0.86 14.06 11.65
CA ASP A 40 2.09 14.76 11.29
C ASP A 40 1.75 15.97 10.39
N PRO A 41 2.72 16.80 9.98
CA PRO A 41 2.43 17.98 9.15
C PRO A 41 1.62 17.67 7.89
N ILE A 42 1.84 16.52 7.26
CA ILE A 42 1.10 16.11 6.05
C ILE A 42 -0.32 15.65 6.41
N GLY A 43 -0.46 14.84 7.45
CA GLY A 43 -1.77 14.44 7.93
C GLY A 43 -2.62 15.62 8.40
N GLU A 44 -2.02 16.59 9.08
CA GLU A 44 -2.69 17.84 9.48
C GLU A 44 -3.11 18.67 8.25
N GLU A 45 -2.28 18.73 7.21
CA GLU A 45 -2.60 19.43 5.95
C GLU A 45 -3.78 18.80 5.22
N VAL A 46 -3.77 17.46 5.06
CA VAL A 46 -4.90 16.73 4.44
C VAL A 46 -6.17 16.87 5.27
N ALA A 47 -6.10 16.70 6.58
CA ALA A 47 -7.25 16.85 7.47
C ALA A 47 -7.82 18.29 7.45
N ALA A 48 -6.95 19.30 7.34
CA ALA A 48 -7.37 20.68 7.19
C ALA A 48 -8.12 20.92 5.85
N ALA A 49 -7.65 20.32 4.74
CA ALA A 49 -8.35 20.39 3.45
C ALA A 49 -9.74 19.76 3.53
N LEU A 50 -9.85 18.55 4.08
CA LEU A 50 -11.12 17.85 4.32
C LEU A 50 -12.06 18.70 5.20
N SER A 51 -11.54 19.29 6.28
CA SER A 51 -12.29 20.15 7.19
C SER A 51 -12.79 21.43 6.53
N ARG A 52 -11.99 22.05 5.63
CA ARG A 52 -12.43 23.21 4.85
C ARG A 52 -13.61 22.86 3.93
N ARG A 53 -13.57 21.71 3.28
CA ARG A 53 -14.66 21.26 2.40
C ARG A 53 -15.93 20.94 3.20
N ALA A 54 -15.82 20.26 4.36
CA ALA A 54 -16.96 20.01 5.24
C ALA A 54 -17.62 21.32 5.70
N LYS A 55 -16.84 22.32 6.13
CA LYS A 55 -17.34 23.66 6.51
C LYS A 55 -17.99 24.38 5.32
N ALA A 56 -17.61 24.08 4.09
CA ALA A 56 -18.22 24.62 2.88
C ALA A 56 -19.50 23.87 2.46
N GLY A 57 -19.95 22.87 3.23
CA GLY A 57 -21.17 22.11 2.97
C GLY A 57 -20.97 20.84 2.14
N VAL A 58 -19.73 20.47 1.80
CA VAL A 58 -19.42 19.20 1.14
C VAL A 58 -19.58 18.05 2.13
N LYS A 59 -20.19 16.95 1.71
CA LYS A 59 -20.32 15.73 2.53
C LYS A 59 -18.97 15.02 2.59
N VAL A 60 -18.24 15.17 3.69
CA VAL A 60 -16.92 14.54 3.85
C VAL A 60 -17.04 13.35 4.81
N ARG A 61 -16.64 12.16 4.34
CA ARG A 61 -16.64 10.91 5.10
C ARG A 61 -15.27 10.28 5.09
N VAL A 62 -14.80 9.89 6.27
CA VAL A 62 -13.46 9.34 6.46
C VAL A 62 -13.58 8.03 7.25
N LEU A 63 -13.10 6.96 6.64
CA LEU A 63 -12.79 5.68 7.28
C LEU A 63 -11.29 5.65 7.55
N LEU A 64 -10.89 5.43 8.79
CA LEU A 64 -9.48 5.23 9.11
C LEU A 64 -9.32 4.26 10.27
N ASN A 65 -8.22 3.55 10.31
CA ASN A 65 -7.96 2.62 11.38
C ASN A 65 -7.19 3.32 12.51
N VAL A 66 -7.94 3.81 13.50
CA VAL A 66 -7.40 4.56 14.66
C VAL A 66 -6.53 3.66 15.52
N GLU A 67 -6.98 2.44 15.79
CA GLU A 67 -6.24 1.50 16.64
C GLU A 67 -4.95 1.04 15.97
N LYS A 68 -4.99 0.69 14.69
CA LYS A 68 -3.78 0.26 13.95
C LYS A 68 -2.80 1.40 13.81
N THR A 69 -3.27 2.62 13.51
CA THR A 69 -2.42 3.80 13.49
C THR A 69 -1.76 4.03 14.86
N ALA A 70 -2.52 3.90 15.96
CA ALA A 70 -1.98 4.06 17.31
C ALA A 70 -1.00 2.95 17.73
N MET A 71 -1.15 1.75 17.20
CA MET A 71 -0.23 0.64 17.46
C MET A 71 1.09 0.79 16.70
N GLY A 72 1.06 1.45 15.54
CA GLY A 72 2.12 1.34 14.55
C GLY A 72 2.26 -0.08 14.01
N ASP A 73 3.24 -0.33 13.18
CA ASP A 73 3.70 -1.68 12.90
C ASP A 73 4.75 -2.09 13.95
N PRO A 74 4.44 -3.04 14.86
CA PRO A 74 5.39 -3.45 15.89
C PRO A 74 6.67 -4.07 15.33
N PHE A 75 6.67 -4.41 14.04
CA PHE A 75 7.82 -4.93 13.30
C PHE A 75 8.49 -3.87 12.42
N SER A 76 7.88 -2.68 12.24
CA SER A 76 8.46 -1.58 11.52
C SER A 76 9.51 -0.87 12.37
N THR A 77 10.73 -0.89 11.89
CA THR A 77 11.82 -0.10 12.52
C THR A 77 11.64 1.39 12.23
N GLY A 78 11.01 1.75 11.10
CA GLY A 78 10.75 3.13 10.69
C GLY A 78 9.78 3.84 11.63
N GLU A 79 8.62 3.26 11.88
CA GLU A 79 7.59 3.85 12.78
C GLU A 79 8.09 3.98 14.22
N LYS A 80 8.84 2.98 14.71
CA LYS A 80 9.41 3.03 16.05
C LYS A 80 10.48 4.12 16.19
N GLN A 81 11.25 4.36 15.14
CA GLN A 81 12.23 5.43 15.09
C GLN A 81 11.59 6.81 14.99
N MET A 82 10.43 6.92 14.32
CA MET A 82 9.63 8.16 14.33
C MET A 82 9.25 8.58 15.74
N MET A 83 8.94 7.64 16.63
CA MET A 83 8.58 7.95 18.02
C MET A 83 9.76 8.32 18.91
N GLU A 84 10.98 7.88 18.58
CA GLU A 84 12.14 8.03 19.44
C GLU A 84 12.98 9.30 19.17
N HIS A 85 12.74 10.02 18.05
CA HIS A 85 13.76 10.94 17.53
C HIS A 85 13.37 12.39 17.28
N ASP A 86 12.13 12.77 17.43
CA ASP A 86 11.77 14.17 17.29
C ASP A 86 11.52 14.83 18.65
N ALA A 87 12.59 15.39 19.21
CA ALA A 87 12.51 16.20 20.43
C ALA A 87 11.68 17.49 20.25
N ASP A 88 11.37 17.87 19.02
CA ASP A 88 10.57 19.05 18.68
C ASP A 88 9.11 18.70 18.39
N ILE A 89 8.77 17.43 18.15
CA ILE A 89 7.37 16.97 18.09
C ILE A 89 6.86 16.72 19.51
N HIS A 90 6.12 17.68 20.04
CA HIS A 90 5.49 17.59 21.36
C HIS A 90 4.26 16.68 21.40
N TYR A 91 4.01 15.84 20.38
CA TYR A 91 2.89 14.93 20.30
C TYR A 91 3.28 13.61 19.59
N ASN A 92 2.58 12.53 19.91
CA ASN A 92 2.77 11.25 19.24
C ASN A 92 2.09 11.27 17.86
N PRO A 93 2.83 11.13 16.73
CA PRO A 93 2.24 11.09 15.39
C PRO A 93 1.27 9.91 15.17
N LEU A 94 1.38 8.87 15.97
CA LEU A 94 0.49 7.72 15.95
C LEU A 94 -0.83 7.97 16.71
N ASP A 95 -0.87 8.97 17.59
CA ASP A 95 -2.11 9.37 18.27
C ASP A 95 -2.96 10.26 17.36
N VAL A 96 -3.74 9.63 16.50
CA VAL A 96 -4.59 10.31 15.51
C VAL A 96 -5.91 10.80 16.09
N LYS A 97 -6.26 10.45 17.33
CA LYS A 97 -7.54 10.85 17.96
C LYS A 97 -7.79 12.35 17.96
N PRO A 98 -6.83 13.22 18.36
CA PRO A 98 -7.05 14.66 18.31
C PRO A 98 -7.34 15.18 16.89
N LEU A 99 -6.74 14.55 15.86
CA LEU A 99 -7.00 14.88 14.47
C LEU A 99 -8.44 14.50 14.07
N CYS A 100 -8.89 13.31 14.46
CA CYS A 100 -10.28 12.87 14.26
C CYS A 100 -11.29 13.79 14.94
N GLU A 101 -11.03 14.20 16.19
CA GLU A 101 -11.85 15.13 16.94
C GLU A 101 -11.92 16.51 16.24
N SER A 102 -10.80 17.00 15.73
CA SER A 102 -10.75 18.26 14.99
C SER A 102 -11.53 18.21 13.68
N MET A 103 -11.38 17.11 12.92
CA MET A 103 -12.17 16.89 11.69
C MET A 103 -13.67 16.78 12.00
N THR A 104 -14.05 16.03 13.03
CA THR A 104 -15.46 15.89 13.45
C THR A 104 -16.05 17.22 13.87
N ALA A 105 -15.32 18.03 14.63
CA ALA A 105 -15.75 19.39 15.01
C ALA A 105 -15.95 20.32 13.80
N ALA A 106 -15.25 20.03 12.69
CA ALA A 106 -15.41 20.76 11.43
C ALA A 106 -16.56 20.25 10.55
N GLY A 107 -17.25 19.17 10.94
CA GLY A 107 -18.37 18.57 10.23
C GLY A 107 -17.98 17.37 9.34
N VAL A 108 -16.76 16.88 9.43
CA VAL A 108 -16.36 15.61 8.79
C VAL A 108 -16.96 14.44 9.55
N GLN A 109 -17.56 13.49 8.86
CA GLN A 109 -17.97 12.23 9.47
C GLN A 109 -16.78 11.28 9.50
N VAL A 110 -16.31 10.90 10.69
CA VAL A 110 -15.18 10.01 10.87
C VAL A 110 -15.65 8.72 11.52
N LEU A 111 -15.34 7.57 10.91
CA LEU A 111 -15.57 6.25 11.49
C LEU A 111 -14.23 5.51 11.62
N ASP A 112 -14.08 4.74 12.69
CA ASP A 112 -12.96 3.84 12.90
C ASP A 112 -13.24 2.50 12.22
N THR A 113 -12.39 2.10 11.29
CA THR A 113 -12.45 0.79 10.62
C THR A 113 -11.95 -0.31 11.55
N ASN A 114 -12.25 -0.34 12.75
CA ASN A 114 -11.84 -1.33 13.74
C ASN A 114 -11.13 -2.56 13.16
N ILE A 115 -10.21 -3.12 13.92
CA ILE A 115 -9.62 -4.41 13.61
C ILE A 115 -10.72 -5.46 13.80
N ASP A 116 -11.11 -6.11 12.69
CA ASP A 116 -12.03 -7.23 12.77
C ASP A 116 -11.25 -8.46 13.26
N TYR A 117 -11.72 -9.01 14.37
CA TYR A 117 -11.26 -10.32 14.85
C TYR A 117 -12.31 -11.35 14.46
N ASP A 118 -11.93 -12.62 14.26
CA ASP A 118 -12.81 -13.76 13.99
C ASP A 118 -13.89 -14.02 15.06
N ALA A 119 -14.33 -13.01 15.76
CA ALA A 119 -15.40 -13.08 16.76
C ALA A 119 -16.69 -12.51 16.16
N GLU A 120 -17.80 -13.24 16.34
CA GLU A 120 -19.14 -12.88 15.93
C GLU A 120 -19.44 -11.36 16.01
N PRO A 121 -20.19 -10.80 15.06
CA PRO A 121 -20.49 -9.37 15.01
C PRO A 121 -21.15 -8.93 16.31
N LYS A 122 -20.42 -8.25 17.16
CA LYS A 122 -20.94 -7.69 18.41
C LYS A 122 -21.67 -6.39 18.10
N VAL A 123 -22.96 -6.49 17.98
CA VAL A 123 -23.86 -5.35 17.98
C VAL A 123 -23.76 -4.63 19.33
N GLY A 124 -23.31 -3.36 19.30
CA GLY A 124 -23.52 -2.39 20.37
C GLY A 124 -22.46 -2.32 21.47
N GLY A 125 -21.69 -1.27 21.46
CA GLY A 125 -21.37 -0.51 22.69
C GLY A 125 -20.30 -1.01 23.65
N ALA A 126 -19.50 -2.06 23.35
CA ALA A 126 -18.47 -2.57 24.27
C ALA A 126 -17.11 -2.83 23.59
N ARG A 127 -16.73 -2.02 22.62
CA ARG A 127 -15.50 -2.21 21.81
C ARG A 127 -14.21 -1.68 22.43
N LEU A 128 -14.23 -1.15 23.65
CA LEU A 128 -13.04 -0.63 24.35
C LEU A 128 -12.44 -1.68 25.31
N ARG A 129 -12.18 -2.88 24.83
CA ARG A 129 -11.17 -3.71 25.49
C ARG A 129 -9.89 -3.58 24.70
N SER A 130 -8.91 -2.89 25.27
CA SER A 130 -7.64 -2.60 24.63
C SER A 130 -7.06 -3.87 24.00
N ILE A 131 -6.50 -3.75 22.77
CA ILE A 131 -5.67 -4.76 22.10
C ILE A 131 -4.63 -5.36 23.06
N ALA A 132 -4.06 -4.57 23.97
CA ALA A 132 -3.18 -5.05 25.04
C ALA A 132 -3.83 -6.09 25.97
N ALA A 133 -5.15 -6.08 26.15
CA ALA A 133 -5.88 -7.10 26.91
C ALA A 133 -6.16 -8.35 26.05
N GLN A 134 -6.34 -8.17 24.75
CA GLN A 134 -6.55 -9.28 23.81
C GLN A 134 -5.25 -10.00 23.48
N ILE A 135 -4.14 -9.28 23.28
CA ILE A 135 -2.80 -9.89 23.15
C ILE A 135 -2.41 -10.65 24.42
N ARG A 136 -2.75 -10.15 25.61
CA ARG A 136 -2.60 -10.89 26.87
C ARG A 136 -3.52 -12.10 26.98
N GLY A 137 -4.65 -12.10 26.26
CA GLY A 137 -5.60 -13.21 26.14
C GLY A 137 -5.20 -14.30 25.15
N GLY A 138 -4.07 -14.16 24.44
CA GLY A 138 -3.57 -15.18 23.51
C GLY A 138 -4.10 -15.09 22.09
N ILE A 139 -4.69 -13.94 21.66
CA ILE A 139 -5.08 -13.71 20.26
C ILE A 139 -3.81 -13.46 19.47
N SER A 140 -3.60 -14.25 18.43
CA SER A 140 -2.49 -14.08 17.48
C SER A 140 -2.71 -12.85 16.60
N ILE A 141 -1.62 -12.17 16.19
CA ILE A 141 -1.68 -11.15 15.14
C ILE A 141 -2.21 -11.75 13.83
N ASP A 142 -2.06 -13.05 13.66
CA ASP A 142 -2.55 -13.78 12.49
C ASP A 142 -4.08 -13.90 12.44
N ASP A 143 -4.78 -13.67 13.57
CA ASP A 143 -6.24 -13.70 13.68
C ASP A 143 -6.88 -12.30 13.43
N MET A 144 -6.09 -11.28 13.09
CA MET A 144 -6.54 -9.92 12.86
C MET A 144 -6.79 -9.66 11.38
N HIS A 145 -7.97 -9.13 11.04
CA HIS A 145 -8.30 -8.61 9.71
C HIS A 145 -8.26 -7.10 9.73
N VAL A 146 -7.62 -6.48 8.75
CA VAL A 146 -7.59 -5.02 8.64
C VAL A 146 -8.02 -4.56 7.25
N ASP A 147 -8.63 -3.39 7.18
CA ASP A 147 -8.83 -2.73 5.89
C ASP A 147 -7.53 -2.08 5.44
N HIS A 148 -6.82 -2.78 4.54
CA HIS A 148 -5.54 -2.30 4.01
C HIS A 148 -5.71 -1.46 2.75
N ARG A 149 -6.94 -1.19 2.31
CA ARG A 149 -7.23 -0.35 1.15
C ARG A 149 -6.88 1.11 1.41
N LYS A 150 -6.49 1.83 0.35
CA LYS A 150 -6.29 3.27 0.34
C LYS A 150 -7.09 3.83 -0.83
N ILE A 151 -8.22 4.43 -0.49
CA ILE A 151 -9.22 4.91 -1.45
C ILE A 151 -9.56 6.36 -1.13
N VAL A 152 -9.58 7.22 -2.14
CA VAL A 152 -10.20 8.54 -2.05
C VAL A 152 -11.13 8.71 -3.25
N VAL A 153 -12.37 9.11 -3.01
CA VAL A 153 -13.34 9.40 -4.08
C VAL A 153 -13.89 10.81 -3.91
N ILE A 154 -13.91 11.55 -5.00
CA ILE A 154 -14.29 12.96 -5.01
C ILE A 154 -15.39 13.16 -6.05
N ASP A 155 -16.57 13.59 -5.58
CA ASP A 155 -17.73 13.93 -6.41
C ASP A 155 -18.18 12.83 -7.40
N GLY A 156 -17.81 11.54 -7.13
CA GLY A 156 -18.03 10.44 -8.07
C GLY A 156 -17.30 10.59 -9.41
N ARG A 157 -16.46 11.60 -9.54
CA ARG A 157 -15.73 11.96 -10.77
C ARG A 157 -14.29 11.50 -10.75
N VAL A 158 -13.62 11.63 -9.60
CA VAL A 158 -12.21 11.28 -9.41
C VAL A 158 -12.11 10.21 -8.32
N ALA A 159 -11.28 9.21 -8.55
CA ALA A 159 -10.87 8.27 -7.50
C ALA A 159 -9.36 8.12 -7.46
N TYR A 160 -8.84 7.86 -6.27
CA TYR A 160 -7.46 7.46 -6.04
C TYR A 160 -7.44 6.06 -5.43
N CYS A 161 -6.50 5.24 -5.88
CA CYS A 161 -6.19 3.93 -5.28
C CYS A 161 -4.68 3.69 -5.40
N GLY A 162 -4.07 3.08 -4.38
CA GLY A 162 -2.63 2.79 -4.43
C GLY A 162 -2.04 2.28 -3.13
N GLY A 163 -0.72 2.37 -2.99
CA GLY A 163 0.04 1.92 -1.84
C GLY A 163 0.14 2.95 -0.71
N ALA A 164 0.08 4.25 -1.04
CA ALA A 164 0.41 5.31 -0.12
C ALA A 164 -0.67 5.59 0.92
N ASN A 165 -0.29 5.64 2.19
CA ASN A 165 -1.09 6.16 3.29
C ASN A 165 -0.95 7.69 3.40
N VAL A 166 -1.67 8.31 4.35
CA VAL A 166 -1.51 9.74 4.67
C VAL A 166 -0.50 9.90 5.80
N GLY A 167 0.65 10.44 5.47
CA GLY A 167 1.75 10.70 6.39
C GLY A 167 3.01 11.16 5.66
N ALA A 168 3.93 11.79 6.40
CA ALA A 168 5.10 12.47 5.82
C ALA A 168 6.08 11.53 5.11
N GLN A 169 6.12 10.24 5.46
CA GLN A 169 6.94 9.25 4.76
C GLN A 169 6.37 8.89 3.39
N TYR A 170 5.06 8.94 3.21
CA TYR A 170 4.39 8.60 1.94
C TYR A 170 4.19 9.80 1.03
N MET A 171 3.81 10.94 1.62
CA MET A 171 3.42 12.15 0.91
C MET A 171 4.28 13.33 1.38
N TYR A 172 4.83 14.08 0.46
CA TYR A 172 5.75 15.18 0.74
C TYR A 172 5.76 16.20 -0.41
N HIS A 173 6.14 17.45 -0.11
CA HIS A 173 6.16 18.54 -1.12
C HIS A 173 7.45 18.54 -1.95
N VAL A 174 8.57 18.16 -1.35
CA VAL A 174 9.89 18.26 -1.97
C VAL A 174 10.31 16.87 -2.47
N PRO A 175 10.75 16.74 -3.73
CA PRO A 175 11.24 15.47 -4.25
C PRO A 175 12.33 14.85 -3.36
N PHE A 176 12.45 13.53 -3.40
CA PHE A 176 13.56 12.83 -2.78
C PHE A 176 14.88 13.26 -3.44
N ASP A 177 15.87 13.56 -2.61
CA ASP A 177 17.22 13.90 -3.05
C ASP A 177 18.19 12.83 -2.53
N PRO A 178 18.71 11.94 -3.40
CA PRO A 178 19.61 10.86 -2.97
C PRO A 178 20.85 11.34 -2.22
N GLN A 179 21.30 12.57 -2.45
CA GLN A 179 22.49 13.12 -1.79
C GLN A 179 22.20 13.63 -0.37
N LYS A 180 20.96 14.06 -0.10
CA LYS A 180 20.56 14.60 1.20
C LYS A 180 19.73 13.64 2.03
N ASP A 181 18.88 12.86 1.36
CA ASP A 181 17.87 12.01 1.99
C ASP A 181 18.31 10.54 2.06
N ALA A 182 19.39 10.15 1.33
CA ALA A 182 19.91 8.78 1.37
C ALA A 182 20.54 8.46 2.73
N ARG A 183 20.38 7.22 3.13
CA ARG A 183 21.02 6.68 4.33
C ARG A 183 22.52 6.50 4.10
N GLU A 184 23.37 6.86 5.08
CA GLU A 184 24.80 6.56 5.02
C GLU A 184 25.06 5.05 5.07
N GLU A 185 25.97 4.57 4.23
CA GLU A 185 26.34 3.18 4.17
C GLU A 185 26.95 2.70 5.50
N GLY A 186 26.42 1.62 6.07
CA GLY A 186 26.94 1.02 7.30
C GLY A 186 26.34 1.51 8.61
N ASP A 187 25.36 2.41 8.60
CA ASP A 187 24.74 2.92 9.81
C ASP A 187 23.31 2.39 10.07
N GLU A 188 23.21 1.09 10.30
CA GLU A 188 21.95 0.45 10.67
C GLU A 188 21.34 0.99 11.98
N ARG A 189 22.10 1.71 12.80
CA ARG A 189 21.67 2.23 14.10
C ARG A 189 21.55 3.76 14.16
N LYS A 190 22.06 4.47 13.16
CA LYS A 190 22.10 5.94 13.13
C LYS A 190 20.95 6.59 12.36
N HIS A 191 19.98 5.78 11.92
CA HIS A 191 18.75 6.28 11.30
C HIS A 191 17.94 7.21 12.22
N ALA A 192 18.35 7.27 13.45
CA ALA A 192 17.89 8.08 14.54
C ALA A 192 18.22 9.57 14.46
N LYS A 193 18.97 10.02 13.49
CA LYS A 193 19.49 11.40 13.46
C LYS A 193 19.31 12.11 12.12
N LEU A 194 18.43 11.64 11.25
CA LEU A 194 18.13 12.42 10.05
C LEU A 194 17.18 13.57 10.45
N PRO A 195 17.66 14.85 10.38
CA PRO A 195 16.75 15.96 10.49
C PRO A 195 15.89 15.95 9.25
N GLU A 196 14.61 16.06 9.47
CA GLU A 196 13.59 16.28 8.46
C GLU A 196 13.98 16.15 6.95
N PRO A 197 13.09 15.54 6.20
CA PRO A 197 11.85 14.93 6.63
C PRO A 197 12.00 13.43 6.70
N TRP A 198 11.35 12.84 7.64
CA TRP A 198 10.93 11.47 7.72
C TRP A 198 11.18 10.73 6.41
N TRP A 199 11.76 9.57 6.44
CA TRP A 199 12.15 8.82 5.27
C TRP A 199 11.08 8.84 4.20
N LYS A 200 11.33 9.61 3.16
CA LYS A 200 10.46 9.66 2.00
C LYS A 200 10.44 8.29 1.35
N TRP A 201 9.30 7.66 1.32
CA TRP A 201 9.13 6.36 0.70
C TRP A 201 8.87 6.51 -0.80
N HIS A 202 9.32 5.53 -1.56
CA HIS A 202 8.99 5.38 -2.95
C HIS A 202 7.67 4.63 -3.06
N ASP A 203 6.59 5.33 -3.37
CA ASP A 203 5.24 4.78 -3.42
C ASP A 203 4.41 5.47 -4.49
N SER A 204 3.16 5.02 -4.73
CA SER A 204 2.27 5.62 -5.70
C SER A 204 0.81 5.66 -5.25
N LEU A 205 0.12 6.67 -5.77
CA LEU A 205 -1.33 6.68 -5.95
C LEU A 205 -1.64 6.76 -7.43
N THR A 206 -2.61 5.99 -7.88
CA THR A 206 -3.14 6.08 -9.23
C THR A 206 -4.46 6.82 -9.17
N ARG A 207 -4.58 7.88 -9.95
CA ARG A 207 -5.75 8.73 -10.09
C ARG A 207 -6.56 8.26 -11.28
N PHE A 208 -7.85 8.06 -11.07
CA PHE A 208 -8.80 7.58 -12.07
C PHE A 208 -9.90 8.58 -12.30
N GLU A 209 -10.32 8.74 -13.55
CA GLU A 209 -11.56 9.41 -13.96
C GLU A 209 -12.36 8.49 -14.88
N GLY A 210 -13.69 8.63 -14.87
CA GLY A 210 -14.59 7.86 -15.70
C GLY A 210 -15.35 6.76 -14.95
N PRO A 211 -15.93 5.78 -15.66
CA PRO A 211 -16.83 4.78 -15.09
C PRO A 211 -16.28 3.94 -13.94
N ILE A 212 -14.96 3.72 -13.90
CA ILE A 212 -14.29 2.95 -12.84
C ILE A 212 -14.45 3.58 -11.46
N VAL A 213 -14.63 4.91 -11.39
CA VAL A 213 -14.79 5.65 -10.14
C VAL A 213 -15.98 5.14 -9.32
N SER A 214 -17.09 4.87 -9.98
CA SER A 214 -18.29 4.34 -9.33
C SER A 214 -18.06 2.96 -8.71
N ALA A 215 -17.26 2.12 -9.36
CA ALA A 215 -16.91 0.81 -8.84
C ALA A 215 -15.98 0.91 -7.62
N ILE A 216 -15.02 1.84 -7.63
CA ILE A 216 -14.15 2.10 -6.47
C ILE A 216 -14.98 2.66 -5.29
N ASP A 217 -15.92 3.60 -5.56
CA ASP A 217 -16.80 4.18 -4.54
C ASP A 217 -17.73 3.15 -3.90
N HIS A 218 -18.13 2.14 -4.64
CA HIS A 218 -18.95 1.04 -4.08
C HIS A 218 -18.25 0.36 -2.90
N HIS A 219 -16.96 0.04 -3.02
CA HIS A 219 -16.19 -0.57 -1.94
C HIS A 219 -16.00 0.34 -0.72
N PHE A 220 -15.92 1.67 -0.93
CA PHE A 220 -15.97 2.60 0.20
C PHE A 220 -17.31 2.54 0.91
N ARG A 221 -18.42 2.60 0.15
CA ARG A 221 -19.79 2.64 0.72
C ARG A 221 -20.12 1.35 1.47
N ASP A 222 -19.73 0.21 0.94
CA ASP A 222 -19.94 -1.08 1.62
C ASP A 222 -19.18 -1.15 2.93
N ARG A 223 -17.92 -0.71 2.94
CA ARG A 223 -17.14 -0.67 4.17
C ARG A 223 -17.71 0.36 5.17
N TRP A 224 -18.18 1.51 4.70
CA TRP A 224 -18.84 2.51 5.52
C TRP A 224 -20.04 1.92 6.29
N MET A 225 -20.88 1.18 5.59
CA MET A 225 -22.04 0.52 6.22
C MET A 225 -21.61 -0.60 7.18
N LEU A 226 -20.60 -1.38 6.83
CA LEU A 226 -20.07 -2.45 7.67
C LEU A 226 -19.55 -1.92 9.01
N ASP A 227 -18.89 -0.76 9.01
CA ASP A 227 -18.37 -0.10 10.21
C ASP A 227 -19.42 0.73 10.97
N GLY A 228 -20.69 0.65 10.60
CA GLY A 228 -21.83 1.23 11.31
C GLY A 228 -22.21 2.64 10.86
N GLY A 229 -21.77 3.05 9.68
CA GLY A 229 -22.29 4.26 9.02
C GLY A 229 -23.68 4.08 8.45
N ASP A 230 -24.30 5.20 8.08
CA ASP A 230 -25.62 5.20 7.43
C ASP A 230 -25.55 4.53 6.05
N GLU A 231 -26.68 3.97 5.59
CA GLU A 231 -26.80 3.50 4.21
C GLU A 231 -26.54 4.63 3.23
N LEU A 232 -25.58 4.45 2.34
CA LEU A 232 -25.20 5.40 1.32
C LEU A 232 -25.73 4.95 -0.04
N ALA A 233 -26.74 5.66 -0.52
CA ALA A 233 -27.10 5.54 -1.94
C ALA A 233 -25.95 6.07 -2.83
N PRO A 234 -25.79 5.53 -4.05
CA PRO A 234 -24.83 6.08 -5.00
C PRO A 234 -25.12 7.57 -5.22
N ASP A 235 -24.19 8.44 -4.85
CA ASP A 235 -24.30 9.85 -5.19
C ASP A 235 -24.06 10.01 -6.71
N PRO A 236 -24.84 10.83 -7.40
CA PRO A 236 -24.64 11.05 -8.82
C PRO A 236 -23.25 11.68 -9.07
N MET A 237 -22.59 11.23 -10.11
CA MET A 237 -21.34 11.84 -10.57
C MET A 237 -21.57 13.33 -10.87
N VAL A 238 -20.76 14.17 -10.27
CA VAL A 238 -20.74 15.61 -10.61
C VAL A 238 -19.83 15.80 -11.82
N PRO A 239 -20.35 16.28 -12.97
CA PRO A 239 -19.53 16.52 -14.15
C PRO A 239 -18.41 17.51 -13.84
N GLY A 240 -17.18 17.18 -14.27
CA GLY A 240 -16.07 18.11 -14.22
C GLY A 240 -16.19 19.23 -15.25
N THR A 241 -15.62 20.38 -14.96
CA THR A 241 -15.51 21.50 -15.91
C THR A 241 -14.23 21.43 -16.75
N GLU A 242 -13.22 20.72 -16.24
CA GLU A 242 -11.93 20.54 -16.89
C GLU A 242 -11.88 19.20 -17.66
N PRO A 243 -11.06 19.11 -18.71
CA PRO A 243 -10.83 17.83 -19.38
C PRO A 243 -10.21 16.80 -18.43
N PRO A 244 -10.51 15.50 -18.62
CA PRO A 244 -9.93 14.44 -17.79
C PRO A 244 -8.40 14.45 -17.84
N ARG A 245 -7.78 14.18 -16.69
CA ARG A 245 -6.32 14.09 -16.56
C ARG A 245 -5.85 12.64 -16.81
N GLY A 246 -4.61 12.54 -17.28
CA GLY A 246 -3.97 11.24 -17.50
C GLY A 246 -4.24 10.66 -18.89
N LEU A 247 -3.87 9.40 -19.04
CA LEU A 247 -4.01 8.68 -20.30
C LEU A 247 -5.42 8.08 -20.43
N PRO A 248 -6.08 8.21 -21.58
CA PRO A 248 -7.27 7.46 -21.86
C PRO A 248 -6.93 5.98 -21.99
N VAL A 249 -7.65 5.10 -21.30
CA VAL A 249 -7.38 3.67 -21.30
C VAL A 249 -8.54 2.89 -21.91
N ARG A 250 -8.22 1.74 -22.50
CA ARG A 250 -9.20 0.88 -23.18
C ARG A 250 -10.20 0.25 -22.21
N ASP A 251 -9.72 -0.31 -21.10
CA ASP A 251 -10.54 -0.95 -20.06
C ASP A 251 -9.86 -0.88 -18.71
N ALA A 252 -10.66 -0.76 -17.66
CA ALA A 252 -10.20 -0.80 -16.27
C ALA A 252 -11.22 -1.56 -15.42
N ARG A 253 -10.76 -2.48 -14.59
CA ARG A 253 -11.58 -3.34 -13.73
C ARG A 253 -10.98 -3.43 -12.35
N ILE A 254 -11.83 -3.46 -11.32
CA ILE A 254 -11.41 -3.71 -9.95
C ILE A 254 -11.40 -5.20 -9.63
N TYR A 255 -10.45 -5.57 -8.78
CA TYR A 255 -10.37 -6.85 -8.10
C TYR A 255 -10.09 -6.57 -6.63
N TRP A 256 -10.65 -7.39 -5.76
CA TRP A 256 -10.55 -7.17 -4.32
C TRP A 256 -10.38 -8.49 -3.58
N ASN A 257 -10.00 -8.38 -2.34
CA ASN A 257 -10.09 -9.44 -1.34
C ASN A 257 -10.86 -8.92 -0.14
N GLU A 258 -11.76 -9.72 0.36
CA GLU A 258 -12.50 -9.52 1.59
C GLU A 258 -12.47 -10.82 2.41
N PRO A 259 -12.25 -10.76 3.74
CA PRO A 259 -12.10 -11.97 4.56
C PRO A 259 -13.25 -12.98 4.50
N SER A 260 -14.43 -12.56 4.07
CA SER A 260 -15.60 -13.43 3.91
C SER A 260 -15.78 -14.03 2.51
N GLU A 261 -14.92 -13.65 1.55
CA GLU A 261 -15.02 -14.07 0.16
C GLU A 261 -13.87 -15.00 -0.23
N GLU A 262 -14.18 -16.17 -0.75
CA GLU A 262 -13.24 -17.13 -1.30
C GLU A 262 -13.61 -17.46 -2.76
N PRO A 263 -12.62 -17.63 -3.66
CA PRO A 263 -11.19 -17.41 -3.45
C PRO A 263 -10.80 -15.93 -3.46
N ASN A 264 -9.63 -15.62 -2.88
CA ASN A 264 -9.03 -14.27 -2.93
C ASN A 264 -8.90 -13.79 -4.38
N GLY A 265 -9.72 -12.81 -4.75
CA GLY A 265 -9.83 -12.32 -6.13
C GLY A 265 -8.54 -11.69 -6.65
N VAL A 266 -7.75 -11.07 -5.76
CA VAL A 266 -6.47 -10.45 -6.12
C VAL A 266 -5.40 -11.51 -6.36
N ARG A 267 -5.31 -12.55 -5.51
CA ARG A 267 -4.38 -13.68 -5.72
C ARG A 267 -4.66 -14.36 -7.07
N GLU A 268 -5.93 -14.68 -7.35
CA GLU A 268 -6.32 -15.30 -8.60
C GLU A 268 -6.00 -14.44 -9.82
N LEU A 269 -6.16 -13.12 -9.71
CA LEU A 269 -5.76 -12.18 -10.75
C LEU A 269 -4.26 -12.29 -11.08
N TYR A 270 -3.39 -12.21 -10.05
CA TYR A 270 -1.95 -12.33 -10.26
C TYR A 270 -1.56 -13.68 -10.84
N LEU A 271 -2.05 -14.79 -10.27
CA LEU A 271 -1.73 -16.13 -10.72
C LEU A 271 -2.17 -16.37 -12.18
N ARG A 272 -3.32 -15.85 -12.56
CA ARG A 272 -3.80 -15.93 -13.95
C ARG A 272 -2.89 -15.18 -14.90
N HIS A 273 -2.54 -13.91 -14.60
CA HIS A 273 -1.70 -13.11 -15.48
C HIS A 273 -0.25 -13.62 -15.55
N ILE A 274 0.29 -14.15 -14.45
CA ILE A 274 1.61 -14.81 -14.44
C ILE A 274 1.59 -16.05 -15.36
N ARG A 275 0.60 -16.91 -15.22
CA ARG A 275 0.46 -18.14 -16.04
C ARG A 275 0.28 -17.83 -17.53
N ASP A 276 -0.50 -16.78 -17.84
CA ASP A 276 -0.90 -16.45 -19.20
C ASP A 276 0.12 -15.56 -19.94
N ALA A 277 1.12 -14.99 -19.25
CA ALA A 277 2.17 -14.17 -19.83
C ALA A 277 3.04 -14.92 -20.84
N ARG A 278 3.42 -14.23 -21.93
CA ARG A 278 4.19 -14.81 -23.04
C ARG A 278 5.43 -14.00 -23.40
N ARG A 279 5.49 -12.73 -23.05
CA ARG A 279 6.60 -11.82 -23.43
C ARG A 279 7.33 -11.29 -22.21
N SER A 280 6.62 -10.68 -21.28
CA SER A 280 7.26 -10.03 -20.14
C SER A 280 6.37 -9.98 -18.91
N ILE A 281 7.01 -10.04 -17.74
CA ILE A 281 6.41 -9.77 -16.43
C ILE A 281 7.32 -8.77 -15.71
N PHE A 282 6.76 -7.67 -15.29
CA PHE A 282 7.36 -6.74 -14.33
C PHE A 282 6.53 -6.73 -13.07
N ILE A 283 7.17 -6.92 -11.92
CA ILE A 283 6.51 -6.79 -10.61
C ILE A 283 7.42 -5.94 -9.71
N GLU A 284 6.83 -4.93 -9.10
CA GLU A 284 7.44 -4.13 -8.05
C GLU A 284 6.56 -4.18 -6.81
N ASN A 285 7.12 -4.69 -5.71
CA ASN A 285 6.35 -4.93 -4.48
C ASN A 285 7.28 -4.97 -3.27
N PRO A 286 6.90 -4.33 -2.12
CA PRO A 286 7.74 -4.32 -0.93
C PRO A 286 7.87 -5.69 -0.26
N TYR A 287 6.87 -6.57 -0.43
CA TYR A 287 6.80 -7.86 0.27
C TYR A 287 6.38 -8.98 -0.70
N LEU A 288 7.36 -9.52 -1.42
CA LEU A 288 7.17 -10.52 -2.47
C LEU A 288 7.55 -11.91 -1.97
N TYR A 289 6.76 -12.48 -1.05
CA TYR A 289 7.07 -13.78 -0.43
C TYR A 289 5.86 -14.69 -0.17
N HIS A 290 4.67 -14.39 -0.69
CA HIS A 290 3.58 -15.37 -0.63
C HIS A 290 3.92 -16.60 -1.50
N PRO A 291 3.86 -17.84 -0.97
CA PRO A 291 4.43 -19.03 -1.63
C PRO A 291 3.93 -19.26 -3.06
N SER A 292 2.67 -18.93 -3.35
CA SER A 292 2.09 -19.14 -4.68
C SER A 292 2.70 -18.26 -5.77
N ILE A 293 3.27 -17.10 -5.43
CA ILE A 293 3.81 -16.15 -6.40
C ILE A 293 5.17 -16.63 -6.94
N PRO A 294 6.20 -16.93 -6.10
CA PRO A 294 7.45 -17.53 -6.59
C PRO A 294 7.23 -18.81 -7.38
N GLU A 295 6.32 -19.66 -6.91
CA GLU A 295 5.98 -20.91 -7.59
C GLU A 295 5.41 -20.66 -8.99
N ALA A 296 4.45 -19.77 -9.12
CA ALA A 296 3.83 -19.43 -10.41
C ALA A 296 4.85 -18.77 -11.37
N LEU A 297 5.69 -17.83 -10.88
CA LEU A 297 6.72 -17.16 -11.69
C LEU A 297 7.75 -18.15 -12.22
N CYS A 298 8.26 -19.04 -11.39
CA CYS A 298 9.18 -20.09 -11.82
C CYS A 298 8.52 -21.06 -12.81
N ALA A 299 7.29 -21.48 -12.57
CA ALA A 299 6.56 -22.34 -13.50
C ALA A 299 6.34 -21.66 -14.86
N ALA A 300 6.00 -20.36 -14.89
CA ALA A 300 5.83 -19.60 -16.12
C ALA A 300 7.15 -19.48 -16.90
N LYS A 301 8.25 -19.18 -16.20
CA LYS A 301 9.60 -19.09 -16.80
C LYS A 301 10.06 -20.43 -17.37
N MET A 302 9.81 -21.54 -16.67
CA MET A 302 10.13 -22.89 -17.16
C MET A 302 9.30 -23.28 -18.38
N ALA A 303 8.01 -22.91 -18.40
CA ALA A 303 7.11 -23.16 -19.53
C ALA A 303 7.43 -22.28 -20.74
N THR A 304 7.97 -21.07 -20.53
CA THR A 304 8.32 -20.09 -21.56
C THR A 304 9.71 -19.55 -21.25
N PRO A 305 10.79 -20.23 -21.67
CA PRO A 305 12.17 -19.87 -21.32
C PRO A 305 12.58 -18.44 -21.73
N ASP A 306 12.01 -17.91 -22.82
CA ASP A 306 12.27 -16.55 -23.32
C ASP A 306 11.41 -15.48 -22.61
N LEU A 307 10.54 -15.85 -21.69
CA LEU A 307 9.74 -14.91 -20.90
C LEU A 307 10.66 -14.02 -20.06
N ASP A 308 10.63 -12.70 -20.32
CA ASP A 308 11.38 -11.72 -19.53
C ASP A 308 10.66 -11.46 -18.21
N ILE A 309 11.29 -11.77 -17.06
CA ILE A 309 10.74 -11.54 -15.73
C ILE A 309 11.69 -10.67 -14.93
N VAL A 310 11.21 -9.49 -14.56
CA VAL A 310 11.95 -8.50 -13.77
C VAL A 310 11.19 -8.22 -12.48
N LEU A 311 11.83 -8.44 -11.35
CA LEU A 311 11.31 -8.12 -10.01
C LEU A 311 12.11 -6.97 -9.42
N VAL A 312 11.42 -5.95 -8.90
CA VAL A 312 12.02 -4.85 -8.14
C VAL A 312 11.45 -4.90 -6.72
N VAL A 313 12.36 -4.90 -5.75
CA VAL A 313 12.06 -5.07 -4.34
C VAL A 313 12.87 -4.08 -3.51
N PRO A 314 12.49 -3.75 -2.27
CA PRO A 314 13.34 -2.91 -1.43
C PRO A 314 14.66 -3.60 -1.09
N SER A 315 15.71 -2.82 -0.97
CA SER A 315 16.98 -3.29 -0.41
C SER A 315 16.80 -3.67 1.06
N GLY A 316 17.43 -4.75 1.49
CA GLY A 316 17.35 -5.23 2.88
C GLY A 316 17.75 -4.21 3.94
N ARG A 317 18.59 -3.23 3.56
CA ARG A 317 18.99 -2.12 4.44
C ARG A 317 17.90 -1.05 4.59
N LEU A 318 16.98 -0.98 3.65
CA LEU A 318 15.96 0.05 3.56
C LEU A 318 14.56 -0.48 3.89
N ASN A 319 14.40 -1.80 4.02
CA ASN A 319 13.11 -2.39 4.34
C ASN A 319 12.69 -2.01 5.77
N ASP A 320 11.45 -1.56 5.91
CA ASP A 320 10.85 -1.21 7.19
C ASP A 320 10.55 -2.44 8.07
N ASN A 321 10.43 -3.63 7.45
CA ASN A 321 10.09 -4.89 8.10
C ASN A 321 11.20 -5.94 7.90
N ALA A 322 12.05 -6.10 8.92
CA ALA A 322 13.17 -7.05 8.87
C ALA A 322 12.73 -8.51 8.68
N PHE A 323 11.53 -8.88 9.17
CA PHE A 323 10.98 -10.22 8.97
C PHE A 323 10.53 -10.44 7.53
N GLY A 324 9.81 -9.47 6.95
CA GLY A 324 9.41 -9.50 5.54
C GLY A 324 10.62 -9.57 4.62
N GLN A 325 11.70 -8.86 4.97
CA GLN A 325 12.96 -8.91 4.25
C GLN A 325 13.61 -10.31 4.29
N ASP A 326 13.69 -10.92 5.48
CA ASP A 326 14.25 -12.27 5.61
C ASP A 326 13.45 -13.31 4.80
N ALA A 327 12.13 -13.20 4.81
CA ALA A 327 11.26 -14.08 4.02
C ALA A 327 11.45 -13.88 2.50
N GLN A 328 11.61 -12.64 2.07
CA GLN A 328 11.83 -12.29 0.67
C GLN A 328 13.21 -12.75 0.17
N GLU A 329 14.29 -12.52 0.95
CA GLU A 329 15.62 -12.97 0.60
C GLU A 329 15.72 -14.51 0.48
N HIS A 330 14.86 -15.23 1.21
CA HIS A 330 14.77 -16.70 1.09
C HIS A 330 14.36 -17.14 -0.33
N GLU A 331 13.52 -16.35 -1.02
CA GLU A 331 13.03 -16.66 -2.36
C GLU A 331 14.03 -16.26 -3.47
N TYR A 332 15.05 -15.45 -3.18
CA TYR A 332 16.00 -14.98 -4.21
C TYR A 332 16.72 -16.13 -4.91
N MET A 333 17.16 -17.16 -4.17
CA MET A 333 17.79 -18.33 -4.79
C MET A 333 16.87 -18.99 -5.82
N ARG A 334 15.61 -19.19 -5.45
CA ARG A 334 14.62 -19.80 -6.32
C ARG A 334 14.41 -18.99 -7.59
N TYR A 335 14.29 -17.67 -7.47
CA TYR A 335 14.16 -16.79 -8.63
C TYR A 335 15.37 -16.87 -9.57
N LEU A 336 16.58 -16.80 -9.03
CA LEU A 336 17.81 -16.85 -9.83
C LEU A 336 18.01 -18.21 -10.50
N GLU A 337 17.75 -19.32 -9.80
CA GLU A 337 17.78 -20.67 -10.36
C GLU A 337 16.78 -20.85 -11.52
N CYS A 338 15.65 -20.16 -11.48
CA CYS A 338 14.66 -20.14 -12.57
C CYS A 338 15.03 -19.15 -13.68
N GLY A 339 16.11 -18.36 -13.57
CA GLY A 339 16.51 -17.34 -14.54
C GLY A 339 15.67 -16.07 -14.50
N ILE A 340 15.13 -15.71 -13.32
CA ILE A 340 14.35 -14.50 -13.07
C ILE A 340 15.28 -13.42 -12.52
N GLU A 341 15.17 -12.19 -13.04
CA GLU A 341 15.96 -11.06 -12.57
C GLU A 341 15.34 -10.43 -11.30
N VAL A 342 16.16 -10.29 -10.24
CA VAL A 342 15.80 -9.60 -9.01
C VAL A 342 16.67 -8.36 -8.85
N HIS A 343 16.04 -7.22 -8.59
CA HIS A 343 16.68 -5.93 -8.41
C HIS A 343 16.27 -5.34 -7.06
N GLU A 344 17.25 -5.02 -6.22
CA GLU A 344 17.03 -4.31 -4.95
C GLU A 344 17.19 -2.80 -5.16
N TYR A 345 16.09 -2.07 -4.96
CA TYR A 345 16.08 -0.61 -5.03
C TYR A 345 16.89 0.01 -3.88
N GLN A 346 17.79 0.96 -4.18
CA GLN A 346 18.84 1.41 -3.26
C GLN A 346 18.65 2.82 -2.68
N ASN A 347 17.76 3.65 -3.25
CA ASN A 347 17.70 5.06 -2.85
C ASN A 347 16.94 5.26 -1.54
N HIS A 348 15.71 4.76 -1.43
CA HIS A 348 14.85 4.87 -0.25
C HIS A 348 13.95 3.64 -0.16
N PHE A 349 13.10 3.54 0.88
CA PHE A 349 12.24 2.37 1.02
C PHE A 349 11.25 2.30 -0.15
N ASN A 350 11.32 1.22 -0.90
CA ASN A 350 10.42 0.96 -2.00
C ASN A 350 9.15 0.30 -1.48
N HIS A 351 8.04 1.05 -1.52
CA HIS A 351 6.73 0.59 -1.08
C HIS A 351 5.71 0.52 -2.24
N LEU A 352 6.16 0.61 -3.48
CA LEU A 352 5.33 0.46 -4.67
C LEU A 352 4.67 -0.91 -4.73
N LYS A 353 3.44 -0.95 -5.21
CA LYS A 353 2.66 -2.18 -5.43
C LYS A 353 2.07 -2.16 -6.82
N MET A 354 2.83 -2.71 -7.78
CA MET A 354 2.38 -2.75 -9.16
C MET A 354 2.93 -3.95 -9.91
N ALA A 355 2.26 -4.28 -11.01
CA ALA A 355 2.74 -5.25 -11.96
C ALA A 355 2.36 -4.86 -13.39
N VAL A 356 3.17 -5.28 -14.36
CA VAL A 356 2.87 -5.18 -15.80
C VAL A 356 3.11 -6.53 -16.45
N PHE A 357 2.13 -6.97 -17.24
CA PHE A 357 2.18 -8.25 -17.96
C PHE A 357 2.06 -7.99 -19.46
N ASP A 358 2.99 -8.57 -20.24
CA ASP A 358 3.02 -8.54 -21.70
C ASP A 358 2.94 -7.13 -22.31
N GLU A 359 3.44 -6.10 -21.59
CA GLU A 359 3.40 -4.68 -22.00
C GLU A 359 1.98 -4.17 -22.30
N ARG A 360 0.98 -4.77 -21.66
CA ARG A 360 -0.43 -4.50 -21.92
C ARG A 360 -1.27 -4.36 -20.66
N PHE A 361 -1.16 -5.31 -19.74
CA PHE A 361 -1.95 -5.31 -18.54
C PHE A 361 -1.13 -4.72 -17.39
N SER A 362 -1.67 -3.74 -16.69
CA SER A 362 -1.04 -3.21 -15.48
C SER A 362 -1.97 -3.33 -14.27
N ILE A 363 -1.40 -3.65 -13.11
CA ILE A 363 -2.12 -3.75 -11.84
C ILE A 363 -1.62 -2.64 -10.92
N HIS A 364 -2.55 -1.91 -10.31
CA HIS A 364 -2.31 -0.79 -9.40
C HIS A 364 -3.19 -0.95 -8.16
N GLY A 365 -2.66 -0.81 -6.95
CA GLY A 365 -3.50 -0.89 -5.76
C GLY A 365 -2.76 -1.04 -4.44
N SER A 366 -3.45 -1.58 -3.45
CA SER A 366 -2.95 -1.64 -2.07
C SER A 366 -2.18 -2.92 -1.74
N THR A 367 -2.29 -3.95 -2.58
CA THR A 367 -1.95 -5.34 -2.24
C THR A 367 -0.45 -5.60 -2.16
N ASN A 368 0.00 -6.06 -1.00
CA ASN A 368 1.29 -6.71 -0.86
C ASN A 368 1.23 -8.15 -1.38
N LEU A 369 2.33 -8.66 -1.94
CA LEU A 369 2.41 -10.05 -2.38
C LEU A 369 2.91 -10.96 -1.24
N ASN A 370 2.26 -10.86 -0.09
CA ASN A 370 2.52 -11.61 1.14
C ASN A 370 1.29 -12.37 1.63
N CYS A 371 1.44 -13.15 2.70
CA CYS A 371 0.33 -13.97 3.23
C CYS A 371 -0.83 -13.13 3.76
N ARG A 372 -0.56 -11.95 4.36
CA ARG A 372 -1.62 -11.07 4.88
C ARG A 372 -2.58 -10.60 3.78
N SER A 373 -2.07 -10.24 2.61
CA SER A 373 -2.87 -9.70 1.52
C SER A 373 -3.42 -10.76 0.57
N LEU A 374 -2.80 -11.96 0.50
CA LEU A 374 -3.14 -12.98 -0.50
C LEU A 374 -3.80 -14.25 0.06
N GLU A 375 -3.89 -14.43 1.38
CA GLU A 375 -4.71 -15.49 1.96
C GLU A 375 -6.20 -15.14 1.88
N ASP A 376 -7.05 -16.13 1.82
CA ASP A 376 -8.48 -15.93 1.56
C ASP A 376 -9.21 -15.20 2.70
N ASP A 377 -8.76 -15.40 3.93
CA ASP A 377 -9.40 -14.96 5.16
C ASP A 377 -8.66 -13.82 5.89
N LYS A 378 -7.87 -13.02 5.18
CA LYS A 378 -7.02 -12.00 5.80
C LYS A 378 -7.49 -10.57 5.50
N ASP A 379 -6.60 -9.71 5.04
CA ASP A 379 -6.86 -8.28 4.93
C ASP A 379 -7.77 -7.92 3.74
N PHE A 380 -8.53 -6.83 3.90
CA PHE A 380 -9.25 -6.22 2.77
C PHE A 380 -8.27 -5.53 1.86
N GLU A 381 -8.30 -5.86 0.60
CA GLU A 381 -7.42 -5.30 -0.44
C GLU A 381 -8.23 -4.87 -1.66
N LEU A 382 -7.70 -3.91 -2.42
CA LEU A 382 -8.27 -3.51 -3.71
C LEU A 382 -7.17 -3.17 -4.69
N VAL A 383 -7.31 -3.71 -5.90
CA VAL A 383 -6.46 -3.36 -7.04
C VAL A 383 -7.30 -3.05 -8.27
N VAL A 384 -6.77 -2.21 -9.14
CA VAL A 384 -7.32 -1.94 -10.47
C VAL A 384 -6.42 -2.59 -11.51
N LEU A 385 -6.98 -3.49 -12.30
CA LEU A 385 -6.39 -4.01 -13.53
C LEU A 385 -6.73 -3.05 -14.67
N VAL A 386 -5.73 -2.55 -15.36
CA VAL A 386 -5.91 -1.74 -16.58
C VAL A 386 -5.40 -2.54 -17.78
N ASP A 387 -6.27 -2.71 -18.78
CA ASP A 387 -5.94 -3.31 -20.08
C ASP A 387 -5.69 -2.21 -21.09
N ASP A 388 -4.43 -1.72 -21.13
CA ASP A 388 -4.02 -0.67 -22.07
C ASP A 388 -2.50 -0.69 -22.30
N GLU A 389 -2.09 -0.79 -23.56
CA GLU A 389 -0.67 -0.84 -23.93
C GLU A 389 0.04 0.52 -23.72
N GLY A 390 -0.67 1.63 -23.85
CA GLY A 390 -0.12 2.97 -23.66
C GLY A 390 0.27 3.21 -22.21
N LEU A 391 -0.64 2.88 -21.26
CA LEU A 391 -0.36 2.98 -19.84
C LEU A 391 0.71 1.97 -19.41
N ALA A 392 0.61 0.72 -19.86
CA ALA A 392 1.61 -0.30 -19.55
C ALA A 392 3.02 0.12 -19.98
N ARG A 393 3.16 0.66 -21.19
CA ARG A 393 4.44 1.21 -21.70
C ARG A 393 4.91 2.39 -20.84
N TRP A 394 4.00 3.30 -20.50
CA TRP A 394 4.33 4.42 -19.63
C TRP A 394 4.91 3.96 -18.29
N VAL A 395 4.29 2.94 -17.66
CA VAL A 395 4.79 2.35 -16.41
C VAL A 395 6.19 1.75 -16.60
N LEU A 396 6.40 1.01 -17.67
CA LEU A 396 7.70 0.38 -17.92
C LEU A 396 8.81 1.42 -18.16
N GLU A 397 8.52 2.50 -18.87
CA GLU A 397 9.49 3.57 -19.18
C GLU A 397 9.76 4.51 -18.00
N ASN A 398 8.72 4.86 -17.23
CA ASN A 398 8.79 5.89 -16.20
C ASN A 398 8.91 5.36 -14.77
N VAL A 399 8.66 4.07 -14.55
CA VAL A 399 8.85 3.39 -13.27
C VAL A 399 9.93 2.32 -13.41
N ARG A 400 9.66 1.18 -14.04
CA ARG A 400 10.61 0.07 -14.15
C ARG A 400 12.01 0.50 -14.56
N ASP A 401 12.11 1.23 -15.68
CA ASP A 401 13.42 1.60 -16.26
C ASP A 401 14.13 2.69 -15.44
N VAL A 402 13.36 3.53 -14.74
CA VAL A 402 13.90 4.50 -13.78
C VAL A 402 14.44 3.77 -12.56
N ASP A 403 13.64 2.89 -11.95
CA ASP A 403 13.98 2.25 -10.68
C ASP A 403 15.10 1.23 -10.84
N ARG A 404 15.16 0.52 -11.97
CA ARG A 404 16.30 -0.34 -12.30
C ARG A 404 17.64 0.40 -12.36
N ARG A 405 17.65 1.67 -12.74
CA ARG A 405 18.90 2.49 -12.72
C ARG A 405 19.38 2.81 -11.31
N HIS A 406 18.45 2.77 -10.35
CA HIS A 406 18.69 2.99 -8.92
C HIS A 406 18.67 1.71 -8.10
N ALA A 407 18.64 0.57 -8.76
CA ALA A 407 18.59 -0.74 -8.14
C ALA A 407 19.88 -1.55 -8.40
N ARG A 408 20.25 -2.38 -7.43
CA ARG A 408 21.31 -3.36 -7.54
C ARG A 408 20.72 -4.68 -8.00
N ARG A 409 21.18 -5.21 -9.12
CA ARG A 409 20.81 -6.57 -9.53
C ARG A 409 21.46 -7.58 -8.60
N ILE A 410 20.67 -8.53 -8.12
CA ILE A 410 21.14 -9.65 -7.32
C ILE A 410 21.80 -10.69 -8.23
N GLY A 411 23.01 -11.13 -7.88
CA GLY A 411 23.77 -12.18 -8.58
C GLY A 411 24.11 -13.36 -7.68
N ASP A 412 24.75 -14.38 -8.26
CA ASP A 412 25.13 -15.61 -7.54
C ASP A 412 26.08 -15.34 -6.36
N GLU A 413 26.94 -14.32 -6.49
CA GLU A 413 27.86 -13.90 -5.42
C GLU A 413 27.13 -13.38 -4.17
N ASP A 414 25.98 -12.75 -4.35
CA ASP A 414 25.18 -12.22 -3.25
C ASP A 414 24.54 -13.32 -2.41
N LEU A 415 24.17 -14.44 -3.06
CA LEU A 415 23.55 -15.59 -2.42
C LEU A 415 24.41 -16.20 -1.32
N HIS A 416 25.72 -16.28 -1.53
CA HIS A 416 26.63 -16.83 -0.52
C HIS A 416 26.67 -15.97 0.74
N GLY A 417 26.63 -14.66 0.62
CA GLY A 417 26.53 -13.72 1.75
C GLY A 417 25.18 -13.79 2.44
N THR A 418 24.11 -13.76 1.67
CA THR A 418 22.70 -13.82 2.15
C THR A 418 22.41 -15.15 2.83
N ILE A 419 22.81 -16.30 2.26
CA ILE A 419 22.64 -17.62 2.89
C ILE A 419 23.40 -17.69 4.22
N ALA A 420 24.62 -17.15 4.29
CA ALA A 420 25.39 -17.15 5.52
C ALA A 420 24.77 -16.22 6.58
N ALA A 421 24.19 -15.10 6.18
CA ALA A 421 23.44 -14.20 7.06
C ALA A 421 22.13 -14.85 7.53
N PHE A 422 21.36 -15.42 6.59
CA PHE A 422 20.14 -16.19 6.89
C PHE A 422 20.43 -17.36 7.84
N ARG A 423 21.42 -18.19 7.58
CA ARG A 423 21.81 -19.29 8.48
C ARG A 423 22.24 -18.81 9.86
N ARG A 424 22.79 -17.60 9.99
CA ARG A 424 23.12 -17.00 11.29
C ARG A 424 21.88 -16.51 12.03
N ARG A 425 20.90 -15.91 11.32
CA ARG A 425 19.63 -15.42 11.89
C ARG A 425 18.69 -16.56 12.25
N VAL A 426 18.58 -17.59 11.42
CA VAL A 426 17.77 -18.81 11.64
C VAL A 426 18.32 -19.67 12.80
N ARG A 427 19.55 -19.42 13.27
CA ARG A 427 20.04 -20.01 14.51
C ARG A 427 19.46 -19.37 15.77
N ASP A 428 18.80 -18.22 15.66
CA ASP A 428 18.02 -17.68 16.76
C ASP A 428 16.73 -18.51 16.94
N PRO A 429 16.54 -19.17 18.11
CA PRO A 429 15.37 -20.00 18.38
C PRO A 429 14.03 -19.25 18.24
N ARG A 430 14.02 -17.93 18.41
CA ARG A 430 12.82 -17.09 18.28
C ARG A 430 12.41 -16.91 16.83
N THR A 431 13.38 -16.69 15.95
CA THR A 431 13.15 -16.61 14.49
C THR A 431 12.71 -17.96 13.93
N LEU A 432 13.30 -19.08 14.40
CA LEU A 432 12.87 -20.44 14.05
C LEU A 432 11.44 -20.74 14.51
N ALA A 433 11.06 -20.32 15.71
CA ALA A 433 9.72 -20.53 16.24
C ALA A 433 8.66 -19.70 15.49
N MET A 434 9.00 -18.49 15.04
CA MET A 434 8.12 -17.66 14.19
C MET A 434 7.99 -18.24 12.78
N LEU A 435 9.08 -18.68 12.17
CA LEU A 435 9.07 -19.31 10.84
C LEU A 435 8.29 -20.63 10.86
N ALA A 436 8.49 -21.47 11.88
CA ALA A 436 7.80 -22.75 12.03
C ALA A 436 6.27 -22.60 12.19
N LYS A 437 5.80 -21.52 12.79
CA LYS A 437 4.36 -21.22 12.92
C LYS A 437 3.70 -20.70 11.62
N ARG A 438 4.49 -20.35 10.61
CA ARG A 438 4.01 -19.77 9.34
C ARG A 438 4.27 -20.66 8.11
N VAL A 439 5.02 -21.74 8.28
CA VAL A 439 5.34 -22.72 7.21
C VAL A 439 4.56 -24.03 7.41
N LEU A 440 3.98 -24.24 8.58
CA LEU A 440 3.03 -25.32 8.90
C LEU A 440 1.61 -24.78 8.98
#